data_649ce3471ae36bf43d3c795c35d2fb5d
#
_entry.id   649ce3471ae36bf43d3c795c35d2fb5d
#
_cell.length_a   1.000
_cell.length_b   1.000
_cell.length_c   1.000
_cell.angle_alpha   90.00
_cell.angle_beta   90.00
_cell.angle_gamma   90.00
#
_symmetry.space_group_name_H-M   'P 1'
#
loop_
_entity.id
_entity.type
_entity.pdbx_description
1 polymer ?
#
loop_
_entity_poly.entity_id
_entity_poly.type
_entity_poly.pdbx_seq_one_letter_code
_entity_poly.pdbx_strand_id
1 'polypeptide(L)'
;WKSTVTLAYVYFRNNNKEKSDKTLKKLINELPEDRNLYIQIANVMISKSFNDFAIMLYDKGAASSMGYNFFMEKALAYQNMMDFEKATENYLLQLEEDSGDYDVVKSRLSFMLRYNIDDSVIDDIRYALLKKAQDNKENEIFSEPLVWFALQMKDYEIALEQEIALDITVSTIPLMLVICVLKLGIRFLRYRHAYFKAHPDLKEKKTNN
;
A
#
# COMPACT_ATOMS: atom_id res chain seq x y z
N TRP A 1 31.31 6.36 -5.77
CA TRP A 1 30.09 6.60 -5.00
C TRP A 1 30.05 5.85 -3.66
N LYS A 2 30.51 4.60 -3.58
CA LYS A 2 30.49 3.82 -2.32
C LYS A 2 31.24 4.55 -1.20
N SER A 3 32.45 5.00 -1.45
CA SER A 3 33.26 5.78 -0.50
C SER A 3 32.59 7.10 -0.11
N THR A 4 31.89 7.76 -1.04
CA THR A 4 31.17 9.02 -0.79
C THR A 4 30.00 8.83 0.15
N VAL A 5 29.17 7.78 -0.05
CA VAL A 5 28.06 7.45 0.86
C VAL A 5 28.59 7.05 2.24
N THR A 6 29.71 6.32 2.28
CA THR A 6 30.36 5.97 3.56
C THR A 6 30.91 7.22 4.27
N LEU A 7 31.51 8.16 3.55
CA LEU A 7 31.98 9.42 4.13
C LEU A 7 30.82 10.25 4.70
N ALA A 8 29.71 10.34 3.97
CA ALA A 8 28.50 11.01 4.46
C ALA A 8 28.00 10.35 5.76
N TYR A 9 27.99 9.02 5.81
CA TYR A 9 27.60 8.29 7.01
C TYR A 9 28.55 8.58 8.21
N VAL A 10 29.87 8.67 7.98
CA VAL A 10 30.82 9.05 9.03
C VAL A 10 30.52 10.46 9.52
N TYR A 11 30.26 11.43 8.63
CA TYR A 11 29.86 12.77 9.04
C TYR A 11 28.59 12.76 9.88
N PHE A 12 27.57 12.01 9.46
CA PHE A 12 26.32 11.87 10.20
C PHE A 12 26.55 11.29 11.61
N ARG A 13 27.32 10.22 11.72
CA ARG A 13 27.66 9.59 13.01
C ARG A 13 28.47 10.52 13.94
N ASN A 14 29.20 11.47 13.38
CA ASN A 14 29.94 12.48 14.11
C ASN A 14 29.11 13.77 14.35
N ASN A 15 27.77 13.68 14.30
CA ASN A 15 26.86 14.81 14.49
C ASN A 15 27.08 15.99 13.52
N ASN A 16 27.71 15.76 12.38
CA ASN A 16 27.92 16.78 11.33
C ASN A 16 26.93 16.56 10.18
N LYS A 17 25.63 16.75 10.48
CA LYS A 17 24.53 16.54 9.52
C LYS A 17 24.71 17.41 8.28
N GLU A 18 25.12 18.66 8.43
CA GLU A 18 25.29 19.59 7.31
C GLU A 18 26.29 19.06 6.27
N LYS A 19 27.47 18.58 6.72
CA LYS A 19 28.46 17.99 5.82
C LYS A 19 27.98 16.69 5.21
N SER A 20 27.27 15.87 5.97
CA SER A 20 26.64 14.65 5.47
C SER A 20 25.70 14.95 4.31
N ASP A 21 24.73 15.85 4.54
CA ASP A 21 23.70 16.22 3.57
C ASP A 21 24.32 16.86 2.31
N LYS A 22 25.29 17.76 2.50
CA LYS A 22 26.02 18.37 1.37
C LYS A 22 26.76 17.33 0.53
N THR A 23 27.35 16.33 1.18
CA THR A 23 28.07 15.24 0.50
C THR A 23 27.13 14.39 -0.34
N LEU A 24 25.95 14.02 0.21
CA LEU A 24 24.96 13.22 -0.49
C LEU A 24 24.29 13.99 -1.63
N LYS A 25 23.92 15.26 -1.41
CA LYS A 25 23.38 16.12 -2.47
C LYS A 25 24.35 16.28 -3.63
N LYS A 26 25.63 16.52 -3.33
CA LYS A 26 26.65 16.60 -4.36
C LYS A 26 26.76 15.30 -5.15
N LEU A 27 26.80 14.16 -4.47
CA LEU A 27 26.82 12.84 -5.12
C LEU A 27 25.64 12.69 -6.07
N ILE A 28 24.40 12.92 -5.57
CA ILE A 28 23.19 12.77 -6.37
C ILE A 28 23.23 13.64 -7.63
N ASN A 29 23.70 14.89 -7.53
CA ASN A 29 23.76 15.82 -8.66
C ASN A 29 24.77 15.38 -9.74
N GLU A 30 25.87 14.77 -9.34
CA GLU A 30 26.97 14.37 -10.24
C GLU A 30 26.78 12.98 -10.87
N LEU A 31 25.76 12.20 -10.44
CA LEU A 31 25.52 10.86 -10.99
C LEU A 31 25.01 10.94 -12.43
N PRO A 32 25.55 10.09 -13.35
CA PRO A 32 24.99 9.91 -14.66
C PRO A 32 23.60 9.26 -14.59
N GLU A 33 22.80 9.41 -15.64
CA GLU A 33 21.49 8.79 -15.78
C GLU A 33 21.64 7.29 -16.06
N ASP A 34 21.56 6.48 -14.99
CA ASP A 34 21.67 5.02 -15.05
C ASP A 34 20.75 4.42 -13.97
N ARG A 35 19.69 3.73 -14.41
CA ARG A 35 18.70 3.10 -13.54
C ARG A 35 19.33 2.14 -12.53
N ASN A 36 20.19 1.24 -13.00
CA ASN A 36 20.79 0.22 -12.14
C ASN A 36 21.73 0.83 -11.11
N LEU A 37 22.48 1.85 -11.52
CA LEU A 37 23.36 2.60 -10.64
C LEU A 37 22.53 3.32 -9.55
N TYR A 38 21.40 3.94 -9.90
CA TYR A 38 20.53 4.61 -8.94
C TYR A 38 19.98 3.63 -7.92
N ILE A 39 19.47 2.47 -8.35
CA ILE A 39 18.99 1.42 -7.46
C ILE A 39 20.10 0.94 -6.50
N GLN A 40 21.31 0.69 -7.02
CA GLN A 40 22.42 0.25 -6.18
C GLN A 40 22.82 1.29 -5.12
N ILE A 41 22.88 2.57 -5.52
CA ILE A 41 23.26 3.65 -4.60
C ILE A 41 22.17 3.88 -3.56
N ALA A 42 20.90 3.95 -3.99
CA ALA A 42 19.76 4.12 -3.10
C ALA A 42 19.67 2.99 -2.07
N ASN A 43 19.88 1.73 -2.47
CA ASN A 43 19.91 0.60 -1.54
C ASN A 43 21.00 0.76 -0.46
N VAL A 44 22.19 1.28 -0.81
CA VAL A 44 23.23 1.58 0.17
C VAL A 44 22.84 2.77 1.05
N MET A 45 22.17 3.79 0.51
CA MET A 45 21.64 4.91 1.29
C MET A 45 20.61 4.43 2.30
N ILE A 46 19.65 3.61 1.87
CA ILE A 46 18.61 3.00 2.72
C ILE A 46 19.23 2.16 3.83
N SER A 47 20.23 1.33 3.55
CA SER A 47 20.93 0.53 4.55
C SER A 47 21.63 1.34 5.63
N LYS A 48 21.86 2.64 5.38
CA LYS A 48 22.46 3.62 6.31
C LYS A 48 21.43 4.61 6.86
N SER A 49 20.14 4.34 6.67
CA SER A 49 19.01 5.19 7.07
C SER A 49 18.98 6.57 6.41
N PHE A 50 19.54 6.69 5.20
CA PHE A 50 19.43 7.89 4.37
C PHE A 50 18.26 7.78 3.38
N ASN A 51 17.08 7.40 3.88
CA ASN A 51 15.91 7.12 3.07
C ASN A 51 15.47 8.33 2.23
N ASP A 52 15.46 9.55 2.81
CA ASP A 52 15.10 10.77 2.09
C ASP A 52 16.01 11.02 0.88
N PHE A 53 17.30 10.73 1.01
CA PHE A 53 18.25 10.87 -0.09
C PHE A 53 18.09 9.78 -1.15
N ALA A 54 17.68 8.59 -0.76
CA ALA A 54 17.33 7.53 -1.70
C ALA A 54 16.10 7.94 -2.53
N ILE A 55 15.07 8.49 -1.89
CA ILE A 55 13.87 9.01 -2.56
C ILE A 55 14.25 10.18 -3.50
N MET A 56 15.08 11.12 -3.03
CA MET A 56 15.58 12.23 -3.86
C MET A 56 16.33 11.72 -5.11
N LEU A 57 17.11 10.63 -4.97
CA LEU A 57 17.81 10.01 -6.10
C LEU A 57 16.82 9.39 -7.09
N TYR A 58 15.79 8.69 -6.60
CA TYR A 58 14.74 8.12 -7.43
C TYR A 58 13.91 9.20 -8.13
N ASP A 59 13.60 10.31 -7.45
CA ASP A 59 12.88 11.45 -8.06
C ASP A 59 13.71 12.12 -9.15
N LYS A 60 15.03 12.27 -8.95
CA LYS A 60 15.93 12.71 -10.02
C LYS A 60 15.87 11.74 -11.20
N GLY A 61 15.86 10.44 -10.93
CA GLY A 61 15.77 9.42 -11.97
C GLY A 61 14.46 9.47 -12.74
N ALA A 62 13.35 9.60 -12.06
CA ALA A 62 12.02 9.71 -12.67
C ALA A 62 11.87 10.97 -13.53
N ALA A 63 12.52 12.07 -13.14
CA ALA A 63 12.53 13.32 -13.90
C ALA A 63 13.50 13.31 -15.10
N SER A 64 14.31 12.27 -15.24
CA SER A 64 15.31 12.16 -16.31
C SER A 64 14.75 11.53 -17.59
N SER A 65 15.60 11.43 -18.61
CA SER A 65 15.24 10.80 -19.88
C SER A 65 15.16 9.26 -19.84
N MET A 66 15.35 8.64 -18.67
CA MET A 66 15.37 7.17 -18.52
C MET A 66 14.01 6.51 -18.71
N GLY A 67 12.90 7.25 -18.61
CA GLY A 67 11.55 6.72 -18.79
C GLY A 67 11.16 5.66 -17.73
N TYR A 68 11.66 5.79 -16.50
CA TYR A 68 11.39 4.87 -15.40
C TYR A 68 11.08 5.64 -14.10
N ASN A 69 9.95 5.37 -13.47
CA ASN A 69 9.41 6.18 -12.37
C ASN A 69 9.85 5.75 -10.97
N PHE A 70 10.50 4.60 -10.82
CA PHE A 70 10.98 4.05 -9.54
C PHE A 70 9.88 3.88 -8.48
N PHE A 71 8.64 3.64 -8.87
CA PHE A 71 7.52 3.53 -7.92
C PHE A 71 7.72 2.41 -6.90
N MET A 72 8.10 1.22 -7.35
CA MET A 72 8.37 0.07 -6.46
C MET A 72 9.50 0.35 -5.47
N GLU A 73 10.56 0.96 -5.94
CA GLU A 73 11.73 1.29 -5.15
C GLU A 73 11.41 2.40 -4.13
N LYS A 74 10.65 3.42 -4.53
CA LYS A 74 10.16 4.47 -3.62
C LYS A 74 9.21 3.90 -2.57
N ALA A 75 8.29 3.03 -2.96
CA ALA A 75 7.39 2.36 -2.02
C ALA A 75 8.16 1.60 -0.93
N LEU A 76 9.20 0.85 -1.30
CA LEU A 76 10.08 0.17 -0.33
C LEU A 76 10.84 1.16 0.57
N ALA A 77 11.29 2.29 0.04
CA ALA A 77 11.95 3.32 0.85
C ALA A 77 10.98 3.93 1.88
N TYR A 78 9.75 4.28 1.47
CA TYR A 78 8.71 4.77 2.38
C TYR A 78 8.31 3.72 3.42
N GLN A 79 8.20 2.44 3.03
CA GLN A 79 7.94 1.36 3.97
C GLN A 79 9.04 1.26 5.05
N ASN A 80 10.32 1.44 4.69
CA ASN A 80 11.43 1.49 5.66
C ASN A 80 11.37 2.71 6.58
N MET A 81 10.70 3.78 6.16
CA MET A 81 10.44 4.98 6.97
C MET A 81 9.19 4.84 7.85
N MET A 82 8.46 3.72 7.71
CA MET A 82 7.14 3.50 8.32
C MET A 82 6.08 4.52 7.84
N ASP A 83 6.26 5.10 6.65
CA ASP A 83 5.30 5.97 5.98
C ASP A 83 4.45 5.09 5.05
N PHE A 84 3.47 4.40 5.64
CA PHE A 84 2.68 3.38 4.93
C PHE A 84 1.67 3.98 3.97
N GLU A 85 1.23 5.21 4.21
CA GLU A 85 0.40 5.96 3.24
C GLU A 85 1.16 6.15 1.94
N LYS A 86 2.35 6.77 1.97
CA LYS A 86 3.15 7.00 0.76
C LYS A 86 3.68 5.71 0.13
N ALA A 87 3.98 4.69 0.94
CA ALA A 87 4.34 3.38 0.42
C ALA A 87 3.19 2.80 -0.42
N THR A 88 1.96 2.84 0.09
CA THR A 88 0.76 2.36 -0.61
C THR A 88 0.48 3.20 -1.86
N GLU A 89 0.56 4.53 -1.77
CA GLU A 89 0.39 5.41 -2.95
C GLU A 89 1.37 5.03 -4.08
N ASN A 90 2.65 4.80 -3.77
CA ASN A 90 3.62 4.41 -4.78
C ASN A 90 3.38 3.00 -5.34
N TYR A 91 2.91 2.03 -4.54
CA TYR A 91 2.49 0.72 -5.05
C TYR A 91 1.30 0.85 -6.01
N LEU A 92 0.35 1.74 -5.74
CA LEU A 92 -0.78 1.99 -6.63
C LEU A 92 -0.36 2.71 -7.92
N LEU A 93 0.62 3.63 -7.86
CA LEU A 93 1.21 4.25 -9.04
C LEU A 93 1.92 3.20 -9.93
N GLN A 94 2.55 2.19 -9.31
CA GLN A 94 3.13 1.07 -10.07
C GLN A 94 2.05 0.28 -10.82
N LEU A 95 0.90 0.01 -10.19
CA LEU A 95 -0.23 -0.65 -10.86
C LEU A 95 -0.81 0.18 -12.01
N GLU A 96 -0.81 1.50 -11.88
CA GLU A 96 -1.24 2.41 -12.93
C GLU A 96 -0.30 2.35 -14.15
N GLU A 97 1.01 2.17 -13.92
CA GLU A 97 2.02 2.02 -14.96
C GLU A 97 2.00 0.62 -15.58
N ASP A 98 1.88 -0.42 -14.76
CA ASP A 98 1.83 -1.83 -15.18
C ASP A 98 0.84 -2.63 -14.32
N SER A 99 -0.33 -2.91 -14.87
CA SER A 99 -1.36 -3.71 -14.22
C SER A 99 -0.94 -5.17 -13.95
N GLY A 100 0.07 -5.67 -14.66
CA GLY A 100 0.63 -7.01 -14.44
C GLY A 100 1.32 -7.18 -13.08
N ASP A 101 1.66 -6.08 -12.42
CA ASP A 101 2.29 -6.09 -11.10
C ASP A 101 1.30 -6.27 -9.92
N TYR A 102 0.01 -6.54 -10.20
CA TYR A 102 -1.02 -6.67 -9.16
C TYR A 102 -0.64 -7.67 -8.04
N ASP A 103 -0.23 -8.87 -8.39
CA ASP A 103 0.13 -9.89 -7.39
C ASP A 103 1.36 -9.48 -6.55
N VAL A 104 2.31 -8.77 -7.17
CA VAL A 104 3.48 -8.24 -6.47
C VAL A 104 3.05 -7.17 -5.47
N VAL A 105 2.25 -6.20 -5.89
CA VAL A 105 1.72 -5.14 -5.03
C VAL A 105 0.88 -5.70 -3.91
N LYS A 106 -0.04 -6.61 -4.20
CA LYS A 106 -0.85 -7.33 -3.21
C LYS A 106 0.00 -8.06 -2.17
N SER A 107 1.08 -8.71 -2.61
CA SER A 107 2.05 -9.36 -1.70
C SER A 107 2.73 -8.34 -0.78
N ARG A 108 3.09 -7.15 -1.28
CA ARG A 108 3.70 -6.07 -0.49
C ARG A 108 2.73 -5.49 0.53
N LEU A 109 1.50 -5.22 0.13
CA LEU A 109 0.44 -4.77 1.05
C LEU A 109 0.16 -5.83 2.14
N SER A 110 0.07 -7.11 1.75
CA SER A 110 -0.07 -8.23 2.70
C SER A 110 1.08 -8.30 3.70
N PHE A 111 2.30 -8.04 3.25
CA PHE A 111 3.47 -8.00 4.12
C PHE A 111 3.36 -6.87 5.15
N MET A 112 2.99 -5.66 4.71
CA MET A 112 2.81 -4.52 5.62
C MET A 112 1.75 -4.80 6.68
N LEU A 113 0.60 -5.37 6.30
CA LEU A 113 -0.48 -5.74 7.21
C LEU A 113 -0.08 -6.83 8.21
N ARG A 114 0.77 -7.77 7.81
CA ARG A 114 1.16 -8.92 8.66
C ARG A 114 2.18 -8.55 9.73
N TYR A 115 3.10 -7.67 9.43
CA TYR A 115 4.23 -7.34 10.30
C TYR A 115 4.03 -6.07 11.13
N ASN A 116 2.98 -5.31 10.85
CA ASN A 116 2.64 -4.10 11.58
C ASN A 116 1.22 -4.27 12.14
N ILE A 117 1.14 -4.58 13.44
CA ILE A 117 -0.13 -4.87 14.14
C ILE A 117 -0.81 -3.59 14.63
N ASP A 118 -0.24 -2.42 14.34
CA ASP A 118 -0.78 -1.14 14.78
C ASP A 118 -1.96 -0.74 13.87
N ASP A 119 -3.09 -0.36 14.48
CA ASP A 119 -4.27 0.11 13.78
C ASP A 119 -3.97 1.32 12.88
N SER A 120 -2.98 2.15 13.23
CA SER A 120 -2.54 3.28 12.40
C SER A 120 -2.03 2.86 11.02
N VAL A 121 -1.35 1.73 10.92
CA VAL A 121 -0.88 1.19 9.63
C VAL A 121 -2.04 0.75 8.75
N ILE A 122 -3.04 0.12 9.36
CA ILE A 122 -4.26 -0.29 8.65
C ILE A 122 -4.98 0.95 8.12
N ASP A 123 -5.06 2.01 8.93
CA ASP A 123 -5.72 3.26 8.55
C ASP A 123 -4.96 4.01 7.45
N ASP A 124 -3.62 4.05 7.48
CA ASP A 124 -2.79 4.64 6.43
C ASP A 124 -2.99 3.93 5.08
N ILE A 125 -2.96 2.59 5.09
CA ILE A 125 -3.18 1.78 3.88
C ILE A 125 -4.61 1.98 3.37
N ARG A 126 -5.61 1.93 4.26
CA ARG A 126 -7.01 2.16 3.93
C ARG A 126 -7.22 3.53 3.29
N TYR A 127 -6.66 4.57 3.89
CA TYR A 127 -6.78 5.93 3.41
C TYR A 127 -6.21 6.09 1.99
N ALA A 128 -5.00 5.59 1.75
CA ALA A 128 -4.36 5.65 0.44
C ALA A 128 -5.16 4.91 -0.64
N LEU A 129 -5.66 3.70 -0.33
CA LEU A 129 -6.50 2.91 -1.23
C LEU A 129 -7.82 3.61 -1.57
N LEU A 130 -8.54 4.10 -0.54
CA LEU A 130 -9.81 4.80 -0.72
C LEU A 130 -9.63 6.08 -1.53
N LYS A 131 -8.64 6.89 -1.20
CA LYS A 131 -8.34 8.14 -1.89
C LYS A 131 -8.07 7.88 -3.38
N LYS A 132 -7.19 6.92 -3.69
CA LYS A 132 -6.82 6.62 -5.08
C LYS A 132 -8.01 6.08 -5.88
N ALA A 133 -8.83 5.21 -5.29
CA ALA A 133 -10.04 4.70 -5.92
C ALA A 133 -11.10 5.81 -6.12
N GLN A 134 -11.26 6.73 -5.17
CA GLN A 134 -12.20 7.84 -5.28
C GLN A 134 -11.79 8.87 -6.32
N ASP A 135 -10.48 9.17 -6.40
CA ASP A 135 -9.93 10.13 -7.36
C ASP A 135 -9.95 9.60 -8.81
N ASN A 136 -10.04 8.26 -8.98
CA ASN A 136 -9.95 7.58 -10.28
C ASN A 136 -11.10 6.59 -10.49
N LYS A 137 -12.33 7.02 -10.28
CA LYS A 137 -13.55 6.16 -10.31
C LYS A 137 -13.76 5.38 -11.61
N GLU A 138 -13.23 5.87 -12.72
CA GLU A 138 -13.34 5.23 -14.02
C GLU A 138 -12.23 4.20 -14.27
N ASN A 139 -11.24 4.11 -13.38
CA ASN A 139 -10.12 3.19 -13.50
C ASN A 139 -10.26 2.03 -12.50
N GLU A 140 -10.74 0.90 -12.97
CA GLU A 140 -10.99 -0.31 -12.19
C GLU A 140 -9.75 -0.86 -11.49
N ILE A 141 -8.55 -0.54 -11.98
CA ILE A 141 -7.28 -1.02 -11.44
C ILE A 141 -7.07 -0.66 -9.96
N PHE A 142 -7.72 0.42 -9.47
CA PHE A 142 -7.61 0.85 -8.08
C PHE A 142 -8.71 0.27 -7.19
N SER A 143 -9.81 -0.18 -7.79
CA SER A 143 -10.91 -0.81 -7.05
C SER A 143 -10.54 -2.21 -6.58
N GLU A 144 -9.82 -2.97 -7.38
CA GLU A 144 -9.43 -4.35 -7.06
C GLU A 144 -8.55 -4.47 -5.80
N PRO A 145 -7.46 -3.67 -5.61
CA PRO A 145 -6.70 -3.64 -4.36
C PRO A 145 -7.54 -3.22 -3.15
N LEU A 146 -8.49 -2.29 -3.34
CA LEU A 146 -9.37 -1.83 -2.27
C LEU A 146 -10.36 -2.92 -1.84
N VAL A 147 -10.98 -3.62 -2.79
CA VAL A 147 -11.86 -4.78 -2.52
C VAL A 147 -11.09 -5.86 -1.77
N TRP A 148 -9.90 -6.23 -2.27
CA TRP A 148 -9.06 -7.22 -1.62
C TRP A 148 -8.72 -6.80 -0.17
N PHE A 149 -8.32 -5.54 0.04
CA PHE A 149 -8.01 -5.02 1.37
C PHE A 149 -9.23 -5.06 2.30
N ALA A 150 -10.38 -4.58 1.83
CA ALA A 150 -11.63 -4.58 2.59
C ALA A 150 -12.03 -6.01 3.02
N LEU A 151 -11.85 -7.01 2.15
CA LEU A 151 -12.09 -8.41 2.49
C LEU A 151 -11.11 -8.92 3.56
N GLN A 152 -9.82 -8.54 3.51
CA GLN A 152 -8.83 -8.89 4.55
C GLN A 152 -9.22 -8.31 5.91
N MET A 153 -9.74 -7.08 5.93
CA MET A 153 -10.20 -6.38 7.13
C MET A 153 -11.61 -6.78 7.56
N LYS A 154 -12.28 -7.65 6.80
CA LYS A 154 -13.69 -8.04 7.01
C LYS A 154 -14.65 -6.85 6.93
N ASP A 155 -14.26 -5.81 6.23
CA ASP A 155 -15.09 -4.66 5.93
C ASP A 155 -15.92 -4.93 4.67
N TYR A 156 -16.95 -5.74 4.87
CA TYR A 156 -17.79 -6.22 3.77
C TYR A 156 -18.66 -5.11 3.15
N GLU A 157 -18.82 -3.99 3.84
CA GLU A 157 -19.58 -2.85 3.34
C GLU A 157 -18.79 -2.14 2.23
N ILE A 158 -17.54 -1.78 2.50
CA ILE A 158 -16.64 -1.18 1.49
C ILE A 158 -16.41 -2.15 0.32
N ALA A 159 -16.16 -3.44 0.59
CA ALA A 159 -15.96 -4.42 -0.46
C ALA A 159 -17.18 -4.51 -1.39
N LEU A 160 -18.38 -4.51 -0.82
CA LEU A 160 -19.63 -4.57 -1.58
C LEU A 160 -19.90 -3.30 -2.40
N GLU A 161 -19.63 -2.12 -1.82
CA GLU A 161 -19.81 -0.85 -2.53
C GLU A 161 -18.90 -0.74 -3.75
N GLN A 162 -17.66 -1.18 -3.63
CA GLN A 162 -16.71 -1.19 -4.75
C GLN A 162 -17.08 -2.22 -5.82
N GLU A 163 -17.48 -3.41 -5.45
CA GLU A 163 -17.96 -4.44 -6.39
C GLU A 163 -19.21 -3.98 -7.15
N ILE A 164 -20.16 -3.32 -6.49
CA ILE A 164 -21.32 -2.73 -7.14
C ILE A 164 -20.91 -1.64 -8.14
N ALA A 165 -19.95 -0.80 -7.79
CA ALA A 165 -19.44 0.25 -8.67
C ALA A 165 -18.79 -0.35 -9.93
N LEU A 166 -18.04 -1.45 -9.78
CA LEU A 166 -17.45 -2.20 -10.89
C LEU A 166 -18.53 -2.86 -11.77
N ASP A 167 -19.57 -3.42 -11.17
CA ASP A 167 -20.62 -4.20 -11.88
C ASP A 167 -21.56 -3.31 -12.70
N ILE A 168 -21.67 -2.03 -12.39
CA ILE A 168 -22.41 -1.06 -13.23
C ILE A 168 -21.75 -0.91 -14.60
N THR A 169 -20.45 -1.19 -14.70
CA THR A 169 -19.69 -1.16 -15.97
C THR A 169 -19.74 -2.49 -16.74
N VAL A 170 -19.96 -3.63 -16.03
CA VAL A 170 -19.99 -4.98 -16.62
C VAL A 170 -21.34 -5.63 -16.29
N SER A 171 -22.30 -5.52 -17.21
CA SER A 171 -23.63 -6.12 -17.12
C SER A 171 -23.61 -7.63 -16.90
N THR A 172 -23.69 -8.11 -15.64
CA THR A 172 -23.98 -9.52 -15.36
C THR A 172 -24.91 -9.72 -14.17
N ILE A 173 -26.12 -10.16 -14.47
CA ILE A 173 -27.22 -10.56 -13.57
C ILE A 173 -26.82 -11.60 -12.48
N PRO A 174 -25.85 -12.53 -12.67
CA PRO A 174 -25.50 -13.51 -11.63
C PRO A 174 -24.87 -12.93 -10.37
N LEU A 175 -24.08 -11.84 -10.48
CA LEU A 175 -23.38 -11.26 -9.32
C LEU A 175 -24.35 -10.50 -8.40
N MET A 176 -25.35 -9.81 -8.96
CA MET A 176 -26.44 -9.19 -8.19
C MET A 176 -27.18 -10.19 -7.29
N LEU A 177 -27.35 -11.43 -7.75
CA LEU A 177 -27.96 -12.50 -6.94
C LEU A 177 -27.04 -12.91 -5.77
N VAL A 178 -25.75 -13.04 -5.98
CA VAL A 178 -24.77 -13.37 -4.91
C VAL A 178 -24.71 -12.25 -3.88
N ILE A 179 -24.72 -11.01 -4.31
CA ILE A 179 -24.74 -9.81 -3.45
C ILE A 179 -26.03 -9.76 -2.62
N CYS A 180 -27.19 -10.04 -3.22
CA CYS A 180 -28.45 -10.10 -2.50
C CYS A 180 -28.46 -11.22 -1.46
N VAL A 181 -27.92 -12.40 -1.78
CA VAL A 181 -27.82 -13.53 -0.86
C VAL A 181 -26.86 -13.21 0.30
N LEU A 182 -25.73 -12.56 0.04
CA LEU A 182 -24.80 -12.12 1.08
C LEU A 182 -25.41 -11.05 1.99
N LYS A 183 -26.08 -10.03 1.43
CA LYS A 183 -26.82 -9.01 2.23
C LYS A 183 -27.91 -9.65 3.10
N LEU A 184 -28.67 -10.56 2.54
CA LEU A 184 -29.71 -11.30 3.30
C LEU A 184 -29.08 -12.18 4.38
N GLY A 185 -27.95 -12.85 4.08
CA GLY A 185 -27.20 -13.67 5.03
C GLY A 185 -26.65 -12.85 6.19
N ILE A 186 -26.01 -11.71 5.92
CA ILE A 186 -25.49 -10.80 6.96
C ILE A 186 -26.62 -10.23 7.80
N ARG A 187 -27.73 -9.81 7.16
CA ARG A 187 -28.91 -9.30 7.87
C ARG A 187 -29.57 -10.38 8.73
N PHE A 188 -29.61 -11.60 8.25
CA PHE A 188 -30.09 -12.76 8.99
C PHE A 188 -29.19 -13.11 10.18
N LEU A 189 -27.85 -13.07 10.02
CA LEU A 189 -26.90 -13.32 11.10
C LEU A 189 -26.97 -12.23 12.18
N ARG A 190 -27.08 -10.95 11.80
CA ARG A 190 -27.31 -9.83 12.74
C ARG A 190 -28.63 -9.99 13.49
N TYR A 191 -29.70 -10.32 12.78
CA TYR A 191 -31.02 -10.59 13.39
C TYR A 191 -30.96 -11.79 14.35
N ARG A 192 -30.34 -12.88 13.92
CA ARG A 192 -30.13 -14.08 14.75
C ARG A 192 -29.30 -13.77 16.00
N HIS A 193 -28.24 -12.99 15.86
CA HIS A 193 -27.43 -12.57 17.00
C HIS A 193 -28.21 -11.70 17.98
N ALA A 194 -28.95 -10.71 17.50
CA ALA A 194 -29.81 -9.86 18.31
C ALA A 194 -30.93 -10.66 18.99
N TYR A 195 -31.53 -11.61 18.25
CA TYR A 195 -32.57 -12.48 18.78
C TYR A 195 -32.08 -13.37 19.93
N PHE A 196 -30.92 -14.04 19.76
CA PHE A 196 -30.35 -14.87 20.84
C PHE A 196 -29.77 -14.05 22.00
N LYS A 197 -29.40 -12.80 21.77
CA LYS A 197 -29.01 -11.86 22.84
C LYS A 197 -30.23 -11.43 23.67
N ALA A 198 -31.39 -11.31 23.05
CA ALA A 198 -32.65 -10.97 23.73
C ALA A 198 -33.32 -12.18 24.42
N HIS A 199 -33.00 -13.41 23.99
CA HIS A 199 -33.59 -14.67 24.47
C HIS A 199 -32.50 -15.69 24.83
N PRO A 200 -31.73 -15.47 25.91
CA PRO A 200 -30.60 -16.33 26.31
C PRO A 200 -31.03 -17.78 26.63
N ASP A 201 -32.25 -17.95 27.13
CA ASP A 201 -32.88 -19.23 27.44
C ASP A 201 -33.02 -20.19 26.26
N LEU A 202 -33.11 -19.68 25.05
CA LEU A 202 -33.20 -20.48 23.83
C LEU A 202 -31.84 -20.98 23.31
N LYS A 203 -30.74 -20.43 23.82
CA LYS A 203 -29.38 -20.82 23.44
C LYS A 203 -28.94 -22.10 24.15
N GLU A 204 -29.40 -22.32 25.40
CA GLU A 204 -29.06 -23.52 26.19
C GLU A 204 -29.81 -24.79 25.74
N LYS A 205 -30.98 -24.67 25.13
CA LYS A 205 -31.75 -25.82 24.66
C LYS A 205 -31.15 -26.53 23.42
N LYS A 206 -30.23 -25.89 22.70
CA LYS A 206 -29.62 -26.48 21.49
C LYS A 206 -28.30 -27.23 21.77
N THR A 207 -27.73 -27.13 22.96
CA THR A 207 -26.50 -27.84 23.32
C THR A 207 -26.78 -29.16 24.07
N ASN A 208 -28.03 -29.47 24.37
CA ASN A 208 -28.45 -30.66 25.11
C ASN A 208 -29.32 -31.66 24.30
N ASN A 209 -29.27 -31.58 22.96
CA ASN A 209 -29.73 -32.60 22.03
C ASN A 209 -28.62 -32.88 21.01
#